data_0dee5cbd10e2f019ebf2280deca8bf49
#
_entry.id   0dee5cbd10e2f019ebf2280deca8bf49
#
_cell.length_a   1.000
_cell.length_b   1.000
_cell.length_c   1.000
_cell.angle_alpha   90.00
_cell.angle_beta   90.00
_cell.angle_gamma   90.00
#
_symmetry.space_group_name_H-M   'P 1'
#
loop_
_entity.id
_entity.type
_entity.pdbx_description
1 polymer ?
#
loop_
_entity_poly.entity_id
_entity_poly.type
_entity_poly.pdbx_seq_one_letter_code
_entity_poly.pdbx_strand_id
1 'polypeptide(L)'
;MSGPHDHDHGHDHDHDHEHTRDDELGFRAQALQKLLVEKGLVDPATLDALVETYETRVGPRNGARVVAKAWTDPDYKAWLLRDATAAIASLGYSGRQGEHMEVVENTPKLHNMVVCTLCSCYPWPVLGLPPVWYKSAPYRSRAVSDPRGVLKDFGVALADDVEVRVWDSTAEIRYLVLPLRPAGTEGLDADRLAELVTRDHMIGVAR
;
A
#
# COMPACT_ATOMS: atom_id res chain seq x y z
N MET A 1 -43.18 8.02 -42.48
CA MET A 1 -42.65 9.00 -41.51
C MET A 1 -42.64 8.32 -40.16
N SER A 2 -41.53 7.72 -39.82
CA SER A 2 -41.33 7.06 -38.53
C SER A 2 -40.03 7.58 -37.95
N GLY A 3 -40.14 8.31 -36.82
CA GLY A 3 -39.02 8.85 -36.11
C GLY A 3 -38.31 7.78 -35.27
N PRO A 4 -37.01 7.96 -34.99
CA PRO A 4 -36.22 7.04 -34.15
C PRO A 4 -36.50 7.28 -32.67
N HIS A 5 -36.69 6.21 -31.90
CA HIS A 5 -36.74 6.22 -30.45
C HIS A 5 -35.30 6.18 -29.91
N ASP A 6 -34.87 7.28 -29.31
CA ASP A 6 -33.70 7.34 -28.45
C ASP A 6 -34.00 6.63 -27.12
N HIS A 7 -33.25 5.60 -26.81
CA HIS A 7 -33.19 5.00 -25.49
C HIS A 7 -31.88 5.43 -24.81
N ASP A 8 -31.96 6.52 -24.09
CA ASP A 8 -30.96 6.94 -23.12
C ASP A 8 -31.07 6.04 -21.88
N HIS A 9 -30.11 5.14 -21.70
CA HIS A 9 -29.93 4.36 -20.48
C HIS A 9 -28.84 5.00 -19.66
N GLY A 10 -29.22 5.97 -18.83
CA GLY A 10 -28.38 6.50 -17.78
C GLY A 10 -28.06 5.41 -16.73
N HIS A 11 -26.82 4.96 -16.68
CA HIS A 11 -26.24 4.18 -15.60
C HIS A 11 -25.47 5.11 -14.65
N ASP A 12 -26.17 5.79 -13.76
CA ASP A 12 -25.59 6.75 -12.82
C ASP A 12 -25.93 6.45 -11.34
N HIS A 13 -26.16 5.18 -10.97
CA HIS A 13 -26.67 4.87 -9.62
C HIS A 13 -25.75 4.03 -8.70
N ASP A 14 -24.54 3.62 -9.13
CA ASP A 14 -23.72 2.72 -8.30
C ASP A 14 -22.72 3.45 -7.36
N HIS A 15 -22.40 4.72 -7.60
CA HIS A 15 -21.40 5.44 -6.78
C HIS A 15 -21.91 5.96 -5.44
N ASP A 16 -23.18 6.34 -5.35
CA ASP A 16 -23.78 6.91 -4.13
C ASP A 16 -24.00 5.88 -3.02
N HIS A 17 -24.21 4.60 -3.37
CA HIS A 17 -24.48 3.55 -2.40
C HIS A 17 -23.22 3.04 -1.67
N GLU A 18 -22.06 3.18 -2.26
CA GLU A 18 -20.80 2.71 -1.67
C GLU A 18 -20.27 3.69 -0.62
N HIS A 19 -20.36 4.99 -0.88
CA HIS A 19 -20.00 6.03 0.10
C HIS A 19 -20.88 5.97 1.34
N THR A 20 -22.19 5.81 1.19
CA THR A 20 -23.12 5.69 2.32
C THR A 20 -22.88 4.44 3.17
N ARG A 21 -22.40 3.35 2.59
CA ARG A 21 -22.12 2.10 3.29
C ARG A 21 -20.83 2.17 4.11
N ASP A 22 -19.79 2.80 3.58
CA ASP A 22 -18.53 3.02 4.29
C ASP A 22 -18.73 4.02 5.44
N ASP A 23 -19.52 5.06 5.25
CA ASP A 23 -19.90 6.00 6.30
C ASP A 23 -20.69 5.31 7.41
N GLU A 24 -21.67 4.45 7.08
CA GLU A 24 -22.45 3.70 8.06
C GLU A 24 -21.58 2.74 8.89
N LEU A 25 -20.62 2.06 8.27
CA LEU A 25 -19.65 1.21 8.97
C LEU A 25 -18.73 2.03 9.88
N GLY A 26 -18.31 3.21 9.42
CA GLY A 26 -17.54 4.17 10.22
C GLY A 26 -18.29 4.60 11.47
N PHE A 27 -19.56 4.99 11.35
CA PHE A 27 -20.40 5.34 12.49
C PHE A 27 -20.62 4.19 13.48
N ARG A 28 -20.83 2.98 12.96
CA ARG A 28 -20.96 1.77 13.82
C ARG A 28 -19.69 1.48 14.58
N ALA A 29 -18.52 1.62 13.94
CA ALA A 29 -17.22 1.42 14.59
C ALA A 29 -16.98 2.45 15.70
N GLN A 30 -17.29 3.72 15.44
CA GLN A 30 -17.21 4.80 16.45
C GLN A 30 -18.16 4.57 17.63
N ALA A 31 -19.39 4.16 17.35
CA ALA A 31 -20.37 3.85 18.39
C ALA A 31 -19.92 2.68 19.26
N LEU A 32 -19.35 1.63 18.64
CA LEU A 32 -18.79 0.48 19.37
C LEU A 32 -17.60 0.90 20.24
N GLN A 33 -16.66 1.70 19.68
CA GLN A 33 -15.53 2.23 20.42
C GLN A 33 -15.99 3.02 21.64
N LYS A 34 -16.94 3.95 21.46
CA LYS A 34 -17.52 4.75 22.56
C LYS A 34 -18.09 3.85 23.64
N LEU A 35 -18.88 2.84 23.28
CA LEU A 35 -19.48 1.91 24.22
C LEU A 35 -18.42 1.10 25.01
N LEU A 36 -17.34 0.67 24.35
CA LEU A 36 -16.25 -0.07 24.99
C LEU A 36 -15.48 0.82 25.97
N VAL A 37 -15.28 2.09 25.63
CA VAL A 37 -14.68 3.10 26.53
C VAL A 37 -15.57 3.35 27.73
N GLU A 38 -16.87 3.59 27.53
CA GLU A 38 -17.84 3.80 28.62
C GLU A 38 -17.93 2.61 29.58
N LYS A 39 -17.74 1.39 29.08
CA LYS A 39 -17.68 0.17 29.86
C LYS A 39 -16.32 -0.10 30.54
N GLY A 40 -15.33 0.75 30.33
CA GLY A 40 -13.98 0.60 30.84
C GLY A 40 -13.22 -0.60 30.28
N LEU A 41 -13.63 -1.12 29.10
CA LEU A 41 -12.98 -2.25 28.42
C LEU A 41 -11.86 -1.79 27.49
N VAL A 42 -11.88 -0.53 27.06
CA VAL A 42 -10.85 0.10 26.22
C VAL A 42 -10.48 1.44 26.83
N ASP A 43 -9.19 1.67 26.98
CA ASP A 43 -8.66 2.98 27.34
C ASP A 43 -8.36 3.77 26.05
N PRO A 44 -8.98 4.95 25.85
CA PRO A 44 -8.74 5.78 24.65
C PRO A 44 -7.28 6.12 24.46
N ALA A 45 -6.55 6.45 25.54
CA ALA A 45 -5.14 6.81 25.45
C ALA A 45 -4.27 5.64 24.96
N THR A 46 -4.61 4.41 25.34
CA THR A 46 -3.94 3.20 24.83
C THR A 46 -4.22 3.00 23.33
N LEU A 47 -5.44 3.27 22.88
CA LEU A 47 -5.79 3.15 21.46
C LEU A 47 -5.04 4.20 20.62
N ASP A 48 -5.03 5.45 21.09
CA ASP A 48 -4.31 6.54 20.42
C ASP A 48 -2.79 6.26 20.35
N ALA A 49 -2.20 5.75 21.44
CA ALA A 49 -0.79 5.36 21.46
C ALA A 49 -0.47 4.19 20.52
N LEU A 50 -1.40 3.25 20.33
CA LEU A 50 -1.25 2.19 19.33
C LEU A 50 -1.29 2.76 17.91
N VAL A 51 -2.25 3.60 17.59
CA VAL A 51 -2.35 4.26 16.27
C VAL A 51 -1.07 5.07 15.99
N GLU A 52 -0.65 5.92 16.92
CA GLU A 52 0.58 6.70 16.80
C GLU A 52 1.81 5.81 16.59
N THR A 53 1.90 4.71 17.32
CA THR A 53 3.01 3.76 17.18
C THR A 53 3.06 3.17 15.76
N TYR A 54 1.92 2.75 15.22
CA TYR A 54 1.86 2.20 13.86
C TYR A 54 2.06 3.25 12.77
N GLU A 55 1.71 4.50 13.01
CA GLU A 55 1.93 5.60 12.07
C GLU A 55 3.37 6.13 12.08
N THR A 56 4.01 6.19 13.27
CA THR A 56 5.29 6.89 13.44
C THR A 56 6.48 5.97 13.69
N ARG A 57 6.30 4.82 14.34
CA ARG A 57 7.40 3.95 14.78
C ARG A 57 7.46 2.61 14.05
N VAL A 58 6.32 2.03 13.69
CA VAL A 58 6.25 0.70 13.04
C VAL A 58 5.99 0.83 11.54
N GLY A 59 5.65 2.00 11.05
CA GLY A 59 5.12 2.21 9.72
C GLY A 59 6.13 2.36 8.60
N PRO A 60 5.84 3.24 7.65
CA PRO A 60 6.59 3.37 6.38
C PRO A 60 8.07 3.66 6.55
N ARG A 61 8.50 4.19 7.70
CA ARG A 61 9.92 4.42 8.00
C ARG A 61 10.73 3.13 8.08
N ASN A 62 10.15 2.03 8.56
CA ASN A 62 10.82 0.73 8.59
C ASN A 62 11.04 0.22 7.17
N GLY A 63 10.01 0.27 6.33
CA GLY A 63 10.13 -0.10 4.92
C GLY A 63 11.11 0.80 4.17
N ALA A 64 11.10 2.11 4.43
CA ALA A 64 12.07 3.03 3.84
C ALA A 64 13.52 2.67 4.20
N ARG A 65 13.79 2.23 5.43
CA ARG A 65 15.11 1.73 5.84
C ARG A 65 15.48 0.43 5.15
N VAL A 66 14.52 -0.48 4.97
CA VAL A 66 14.73 -1.71 4.18
C VAL A 66 15.14 -1.37 2.75
N VAL A 67 14.41 -0.46 2.10
CA VAL A 67 14.70 0.01 0.74
C VAL A 67 16.07 0.68 0.67
N ALA A 68 16.36 1.64 1.56
CA ALA A 68 17.64 2.34 1.59
C ALA A 68 18.83 1.39 1.80
N LYS A 69 18.67 0.39 2.68
CA LYS A 69 19.67 -0.65 2.86
C LYS A 69 19.86 -1.47 1.60
N ALA A 70 18.79 -1.87 0.92
CA ALA A 70 18.89 -2.60 -0.34
C ALA A 70 19.56 -1.78 -1.46
N TRP A 71 19.41 -0.45 -1.44
CA TRP A 71 20.08 0.42 -2.41
C TRP A 71 21.58 0.63 -2.14
N THR A 72 22.01 0.43 -0.90
CA THR A 72 23.43 0.66 -0.47
C THR A 72 24.21 -0.62 -0.24
N ASP A 73 23.55 -1.74 -0.10
CA ASP A 73 24.15 -3.05 0.22
C ASP A 73 23.64 -4.11 -0.79
N PRO A 74 24.43 -4.45 -1.82
CA PRO A 74 24.06 -5.43 -2.84
C PRO A 74 23.81 -6.83 -2.28
N ASP A 75 24.55 -7.25 -1.26
CA ASP A 75 24.39 -8.57 -0.65
C ASP A 75 23.07 -8.63 0.12
N TYR A 76 22.73 -7.59 0.86
CA TYR A 76 21.44 -7.46 1.51
C TYR A 76 20.31 -7.43 0.48
N LYS A 77 20.45 -6.69 -0.62
CA LYS A 77 19.47 -6.67 -1.71
C LYS A 77 19.23 -8.06 -2.29
N ALA A 78 20.31 -8.80 -2.59
CA ALA A 78 20.21 -10.17 -3.10
C ALA A 78 19.51 -11.10 -2.11
N TRP A 79 19.76 -10.93 -0.81
CA TRP A 79 19.06 -11.66 0.24
C TRP A 79 17.59 -11.26 0.32
N LEU A 80 17.29 -9.96 0.32
CA LEU A 80 15.93 -9.41 0.38
C LEU A 80 15.04 -9.94 -0.75
N LEU A 81 15.57 -10.02 -1.96
CA LEU A 81 14.84 -10.55 -3.14
C LEU A 81 14.67 -12.06 -3.13
N ARG A 82 15.46 -12.80 -2.36
CA ARG A 82 15.38 -14.25 -2.24
C ARG A 82 14.54 -14.70 -1.04
N ASP A 83 14.62 -13.99 0.08
CA ASP A 83 13.94 -14.30 1.34
C ASP A 83 13.67 -12.98 2.08
N ALA A 84 12.61 -12.30 1.64
CA ALA A 84 12.25 -11.00 2.18
C ALA A 84 11.90 -11.05 3.66
N THR A 85 11.23 -12.10 4.10
CA THR A 85 10.80 -12.26 5.50
C THR A 85 12.02 -12.29 6.44
N ALA A 86 13.01 -13.14 6.15
CA ALA A 86 14.21 -13.23 6.97
C ALA A 86 15.09 -11.97 6.87
N ALA A 87 15.25 -11.40 5.69
CA ALA A 87 16.03 -10.18 5.48
C ALA A 87 15.45 -8.97 6.23
N ILE A 88 14.13 -8.80 6.20
CA ILE A 88 13.42 -7.74 6.90
C ILE A 88 13.48 -7.96 8.43
N ALA A 89 13.28 -9.22 8.87
CA ALA A 89 13.39 -9.58 10.28
C ALA A 89 14.78 -9.33 10.87
N SER A 90 15.85 -9.45 10.07
CA SER A 90 17.23 -9.15 10.52
C SER A 90 17.44 -7.68 10.92
N LEU A 91 16.57 -6.78 10.48
CA LEU A 91 16.55 -5.36 10.88
C LEU A 91 15.64 -5.11 12.10
N GLY A 92 15.07 -6.16 12.69
CA GLY A 92 14.14 -6.05 13.81
C GLY A 92 12.69 -5.76 13.40
N TYR A 93 12.36 -5.85 12.10
CA TYR A 93 11.03 -5.57 11.59
C TYR A 93 10.28 -6.88 11.32
N SER A 94 9.54 -7.33 12.31
CA SER A 94 8.72 -8.54 12.25
C SER A 94 7.41 -8.31 12.98
N GLY A 95 6.47 -9.23 12.83
CA GLY A 95 5.20 -9.21 13.54
C GLY A 95 4.02 -9.53 12.65
N ARG A 96 2.83 -9.28 13.20
CA ARG A 96 1.55 -9.58 12.54
C ARG A 96 1.45 -8.95 11.17
N GLN A 97 0.93 -9.69 10.19
CA GLN A 97 0.81 -9.30 8.78
C GLN A 97 2.17 -9.19 8.05
N GLY A 98 3.24 -9.76 8.62
CA GLY A 98 4.56 -9.84 8.03
C GLY A 98 5.14 -11.25 8.10
N GLU A 99 4.29 -12.27 8.29
CA GLU A 99 4.70 -13.67 8.45
C GLU A 99 5.31 -14.24 7.17
N HIS A 100 4.83 -13.80 6.01
CA HIS A 100 5.41 -14.15 4.72
C HIS A 100 5.38 -12.92 3.82
N MET A 101 6.55 -12.36 3.59
CA MET A 101 6.73 -11.20 2.73
C MET A 101 7.57 -11.54 1.51
N GLU A 102 7.20 -10.97 0.38
CA GLU A 102 7.97 -10.98 -0.84
C GLU A 102 8.27 -9.57 -1.33
N VAL A 103 9.47 -9.37 -1.86
CA VAL A 103 9.89 -8.08 -2.43
C VAL A 103 10.02 -8.20 -3.93
N VAL A 104 9.38 -7.26 -4.62
CA VAL A 104 9.39 -7.16 -6.09
C VAL A 104 10.12 -5.88 -6.52
N GLU A 105 11.14 -6.04 -7.34
CA GLU A 105 12.02 -4.94 -7.72
C GLU A 105 11.54 -4.22 -8.98
N ASN A 106 11.46 -2.89 -8.93
CA ASN A 106 11.30 -2.06 -10.10
C ASN A 106 12.61 -1.98 -10.89
N THR A 107 12.47 -1.97 -12.22
CA THR A 107 13.58 -1.74 -13.15
C THR A 107 13.23 -0.60 -14.11
N PRO A 108 14.16 -0.09 -14.92
CA PRO A 108 13.84 0.93 -15.92
C PRO A 108 12.73 0.52 -16.91
N LYS A 109 12.47 -0.80 -17.05
CA LYS A 109 11.48 -1.37 -17.98
C LYS A 109 10.33 -2.10 -17.29
N LEU A 110 10.34 -2.19 -15.97
CA LEU A 110 9.31 -2.86 -15.18
C LEU A 110 8.93 -2.00 -13.98
N HIS A 111 7.65 -1.68 -13.88
CA HIS A 111 7.05 -1.02 -12.72
C HIS A 111 6.08 -1.98 -12.03
N ASN A 112 6.31 -2.26 -10.76
CA ASN A 112 5.47 -3.13 -9.97
C ASN A 112 4.48 -2.30 -9.15
N MET A 113 3.27 -2.81 -8.98
CA MET A 113 2.23 -2.24 -8.14
C MET A 113 1.58 -3.34 -7.30
N VAL A 114 1.25 -3.05 -6.06
CA VAL A 114 0.65 -4.00 -5.12
C VAL A 114 -0.81 -3.65 -4.87
N VAL A 115 -1.65 -4.67 -4.83
CA VAL A 115 -3.06 -4.59 -4.46
C VAL A 115 -3.43 -5.76 -3.55
N CYS A 116 -4.55 -5.69 -2.85
CA CYS A 116 -5.25 -6.86 -2.33
C CYS A 116 -6.70 -6.79 -2.81
N THR A 117 -7.07 -7.63 -3.79
CA THR A 117 -8.40 -7.60 -4.41
C THR A 117 -9.49 -8.12 -3.49
N LEU A 118 -9.16 -8.99 -2.52
CA LEU A 118 -10.14 -9.63 -1.64
C LEU A 118 -10.43 -8.84 -0.35
N CYS A 119 -9.40 -8.24 0.23
CA CYS A 119 -9.52 -7.59 1.53
C CYS A 119 -8.58 -6.38 1.64
N SER A 120 -7.61 -6.42 2.56
CA SER A 120 -6.63 -5.36 2.76
C SER A 120 -5.31 -5.93 3.28
N CYS A 121 -4.89 -7.08 2.73
CA CYS A 121 -3.61 -7.70 3.09
C CYS A 121 -2.46 -6.75 2.80
N TYR A 122 -1.68 -6.45 3.83
CA TYR A 122 -0.73 -5.36 3.85
C TYR A 122 0.41 -5.66 4.82
N PRO A 123 1.67 -5.42 4.49
CA PRO A 123 2.80 -5.75 5.36
C PRO A 123 2.98 -4.69 6.46
N TRP A 124 2.24 -4.80 7.54
CA TRP A 124 2.24 -3.83 8.64
C TRP A 124 3.61 -3.54 9.26
N PRO A 125 4.52 -4.52 9.44
CA PRO A 125 5.81 -4.24 10.06
C PRO A 125 6.65 -3.20 9.31
N VAL A 126 6.44 -3.08 8.00
CA VAL A 126 7.23 -2.19 7.12
C VAL A 126 6.44 -1.04 6.52
N LEU A 127 5.11 -1.13 6.41
CA LEU A 127 4.28 -0.09 5.81
C LEU A 127 3.28 0.56 6.78
N GLY A 128 3.18 0.05 8.02
CA GLY A 128 2.21 0.51 9.00
C GLY A 128 0.78 0.09 8.67
N LEU A 129 -0.18 0.95 9.01
CA LEU A 129 -1.58 0.70 8.68
C LEU A 129 -1.87 1.04 7.21
N PRO A 130 -2.70 0.23 6.51
CA PRO A 130 -3.04 0.53 5.12
C PRO A 130 -3.82 1.84 5.02
N PRO A 131 -3.49 2.70 4.05
CA PRO A 131 -4.26 3.93 3.80
C PRO A 131 -5.69 3.56 3.35
N VAL A 132 -6.62 4.49 3.57
CA VAL A 132 -8.04 4.26 3.26
C VAL A 132 -8.24 3.90 1.80
N TRP A 133 -7.58 4.61 0.88
CA TRP A 133 -7.69 4.35 -0.56
C TRP A 133 -7.24 2.94 -0.97
N TYR A 134 -6.24 2.35 -0.27
CA TYR A 134 -5.76 0.98 -0.56
C TYR A 134 -6.85 -0.08 -0.35
N LYS A 135 -7.78 0.19 0.57
CA LYS A 135 -8.90 -0.70 0.89
C LYS A 135 -10.14 -0.44 0.04
N SER A 136 -10.18 0.67 -0.69
CA SER A 136 -11.36 1.06 -1.47
C SER A 136 -11.62 0.11 -2.62
N ALA A 137 -12.89 -0.16 -2.92
CA ALA A 137 -13.30 -1.02 -4.03
C ALA A 137 -12.83 -0.45 -5.39
N PRO A 138 -12.91 0.88 -5.65
CA PRO A 138 -12.38 1.46 -6.88
C PRO A 138 -10.90 1.17 -7.11
N TYR A 139 -10.04 1.34 -6.08
CA TYR A 139 -8.62 1.01 -6.21
C TYR A 139 -8.42 -0.47 -6.51
N ARG A 140 -9.05 -1.35 -5.72
CA ARG A 140 -8.90 -2.80 -5.84
C ARG A 140 -9.30 -3.33 -7.20
N SER A 141 -10.41 -2.86 -7.77
CA SER A 141 -10.88 -3.29 -9.08
C SER A 141 -10.06 -2.69 -10.24
N ARG A 142 -9.77 -1.38 -10.16
CA ARG A 142 -9.03 -0.69 -11.22
C ARG A 142 -7.55 -1.05 -11.25
N ALA A 143 -6.93 -1.34 -10.12
CA ALA A 143 -5.53 -1.78 -10.08
C ALA A 143 -5.27 -3.00 -10.98
N VAL A 144 -6.25 -3.91 -11.12
CA VAL A 144 -6.13 -5.09 -11.98
C VAL A 144 -6.59 -4.81 -13.41
N SER A 145 -7.68 -4.06 -13.60
CA SER A 145 -8.25 -3.84 -14.94
C SER A 145 -7.61 -2.70 -15.73
N ASP A 146 -7.15 -1.64 -15.02
CA ASP A 146 -6.52 -0.45 -15.60
C ASP A 146 -5.39 0.09 -14.70
N PRO A 147 -4.31 -0.67 -14.49
CA PRO A 147 -3.22 -0.25 -13.60
C PRO A 147 -2.52 1.05 -14.06
N ARG A 148 -2.43 1.30 -15.37
CA ARG A 148 -1.84 2.55 -15.89
C ARG A 148 -2.72 3.76 -15.61
N GLY A 149 -4.03 3.62 -15.70
CA GLY A 149 -4.99 4.66 -15.30
C GLY A 149 -4.90 4.98 -13.82
N VAL A 150 -4.80 3.97 -12.96
CA VAL A 150 -4.57 4.16 -11.53
C VAL A 150 -3.26 4.92 -11.27
N LEU A 151 -2.15 4.49 -11.89
CA LEU A 151 -0.86 5.18 -11.74
C LEU A 151 -0.94 6.65 -12.18
N LYS A 152 -1.67 6.94 -13.26
CA LYS A 152 -1.89 8.31 -13.72
C LYS A 152 -2.68 9.15 -12.71
N ASP A 153 -3.68 8.58 -12.05
CA ASP A 153 -4.44 9.26 -11.00
C ASP A 153 -3.56 9.62 -9.79
N PHE A 154 -2.55 8.79 -9.50
CA PHE A 154 -1.50 9.08 -8.51
C PHE A 154 -0.37 10.00 -9.02
N GLY A 155 -0.48 10.51 -10.25
CA GLY A 155 0.53 11.40 -10.84
C GLY A 155 1.76 10.68 -11.42
N VAL A 156 1.71 9.35 -11.56
CA VAL A 156 2.81 8.56 -12.15
C VAL A 156 2.59 8.38 -13.64
N ALA A 157 3.44 9.02 -14.45
CA ALA A 157 3.48 8.82 -15.89
C ALA A 157 4.62 7.85 -16.24
N LEU A 158 4.28 6.74 -16.89
CA LEU A 158 5.23 5.75 -17.39
C LEU A 158 5.27 5.81 -18.91
N ALA A 159 6.46 5.63 -19.49
CA ALA A 159 6.61 5.46 -20.91
C ALA A 159 5.91 4.17 -21.37
N ASP A 160 5.47 4.13 -22.63
CA ASP A 160 4.68 3.00 -23.18
C ASP A 160 5.44 1.68 -23.16
N ASP A 161 6.76 1.72 -23.23
CA ASP A 161 7.64 0.56 -23.22
C ASP A 161 8.01 0.04 -21.82
N VAL A 162 7.47 0.63 -20.76
CA VAL A 162 7.60 0.15 -19.37
C VAL A 162 6.46 -0.82 -19.10
N GLU A 163 6.76 -2.06 -18.79
CA GLU A 163 5.77 -3.04 -18.32
C GLU A 163 5.23 -2.62 -16.95
N VAL A 164 3.91 -2.72 -16.74
CA VAL A 164 3.29 -2.59 -15.40
C VAL A 164 2.84 -3.96 -14.95
N ARG A 165 3.33 -4.40 -13.80
CA ARG A 165 2.97 -5.68 -13.20
C ARG A 165 2.29 -5.46 -11.87
N VAL A 166 1.09 -6.05 -11.73
CA VAL A 166 0.27 -5.96 -10.51
C VAL A 166 0.41 -7.25 -9.70
N TRP A 167 0.70 -7.08 -8.41
CA TRP A 167 0.84 -8.17 -7.45
C TRP A 167 -0.31 -8.13 -6.46
N ASP A 168 -1.06 -9.22 -6.41
CA ASP A 168 -2.22 -9.36 -5.54
C ASP A 168 -1.81 -10.03 -4.23
N SER A 169 -1.75 -9.26 -3.16
CA SER A 169 -1.46 -9.76 -1.81
C SER A 169 -2.62 -10.64 -1.32
N THR A 170 -2.27 -11.75 -0.67
CA THR A 170 -3.24 -12.70 -0.13
C THR A 170 -3.13 -12.80 1.39
N ALA A 171 -3.94 -13.66 2.02
CA ALA A 171 -3.81 -13.97 3.44
C ALA A 171 -2.45 -14.60 3.78
N GLU A 172 -1.77 -15.19 2.81
CA GLU A 172 -0.51 -15.91 2.99
C GLU A 172 0.72 -15.08 2.61
N ILE A 173 0.63 -14.25 1.56
CA ILE A 173 1.76 -13.49 1.01
C ILE A 173 1.45 -12.01 0.99
N ARG A 174 2.39 -11.18 1.44
CA ARG A 174 2.37 -9.71 1.36
C ARG A 174 3.52 -9.25 0.50
N TYR A 175 3.21 -8.41 -0.47
CA TYR A 175 4.21 -7.84 -1.37
C TYR A 175 4.66 -6.46 -0.91
N LEU A 176 5.94 -6.19 -1.13
CA LEU A 176 6.57 -4.88 -0.98
C LEU A 176 7.30 -4.54 -2.29
N VAL A 177 7.09 -3.36 -2.82
CA VAL A 177 7.86 -2.89 -3.98
C VAL A 177 9.19 -2.34 -3.51
N LEU A 178 10.28 -2.80 -4.11
CA LEU A 178 11.59 -2.15 -4.05
C LEU A 178 11.67 -1.13 -5.21
N PRO A 179 11.50 0.17 -4.95
CA PRO A 179 11.51 1.17 -6.00
C PRO A 179 12.90 1.36 -6.57
N LEU A 180 12.98 1.96 -7.76
CA LEU A 180 14.26 2.39 -8.33
C LEU A 180 14.92 3.43 -7.43
N ARG A 181 16.24 3.30 -7.26
CA ARG A 181 17.02 4.34 -6.59
C ARG A 181 16.99 5.61 -7.45
N PRO A 182 16.60 6.77 -6.90
CA PRO A 182 16.58 8.02 -7.65
C PRO A 182 17.96 8.39 -8.17
N ALA A 183 18.02 8.88 -9.41
CA ALA A 183 19.27 9.36 -9.99
C ALA A 183 19.83 10.56 -9.19
N GLY A 184 21.16 10.67 -9.12
CA GLY A 184 21.83 11.74 -8.38
C GLY A 184 21.90 11.53 -6.85
N THR A 185 21.54 10.32 -6.38
CA THR A 185 21.58 9.97 -4.95
C THR A 185 22.77 9.07 -4.57
N GLU A 186 23.73 8.87 -5.47
CA GLU A 186 24.84 7.91 -5.31
C GLU A 186 25.71 8.21 -4.10
N GLY A 187 25.82 9.49 -3.72
CA GLY A 187 26.61 9.95 -2.57
C GLY A 187 25.85 10.04 -1.24
N LEU A 188 24.55 9.69 -1.23
CA LEU A 188 23.75 9.75 -0.01
C LEU A 188 23.92 8.48 0.82
N ASP A 189 23.96 8.67 2.15
CA ASP A 189 23.92 7.57 3.12
C ASP A 189 22.52 6.96 3.23
N ALA A 190 22.41 5.83 3.95
CA ALA A 190 21.17 5.09 4.08
C ALA A 190 20.05 5.90 4.78
N ASP A 191 20.38 6.77 5.74
CA ASP A 191 19.37 7.56 6.46
C ASP A 191 18.76 8.62 5.54
N ARG A 192 19.61 9.32 4.76
CA ARG A 192 19.13 10.28 3.75
C ARG A 192 18.36 9.63 2.62
N LEU A 193 18.78 8.45 2.20
CA LEU A 193 18.03 7.68 1.20
C LEU A 193 16.66 7.24 1.73
N ALA A 194 16.57 6.84 3.01
CA ALA A 194 15.30 6.47 3.61
C ALA A 194 14.30 7.64 3.69
N GLU A 195 14.78 8.89 3.80
CA GLU A 195 13.93 10.09 3.77
C GLU A 195 13.22 10.28 2.42
N LEU A 196 13.78 9.75 1.33
CA LEU A 196 13.23 9.84 -0.02
C LEU A 196 12.12 8.81 -0.28
N VAL A 197 12.03 7.78 0.56
CA VAL A 197 11.11 6.65 0.34
C VAL A 197 9.83 6.86 1.13
N THR A 198 8.71 6.87 0.44
CA THR A 198 7.39 6.95 1.05
C THR A 198 6.66 5.61 0.97
N ARG A 199 5.55 5.48 1.69
CA ARG A 199 4.64 4.34 1.59
C ARG A 199 4.21 4.08 0.13
N ASP A 200 3.89 5.13 -0.59
CA ASP A 200 3.38 5.05 -1.96
C ASP A 200 4.42 4.48 -2.94
N HIS A 201 5.71 4.78 -2.73
CA HIS A 201 6.80 4.13 -3.48
C HIS A 201 6.82 2.62 -3.25
N MET A 202 6.58 2.17 -2.00
CA MET A 202 6.64 0.77 -1.61
C MET A 202 5.36 -0.02 -1.92
N ILE A 203 4.26 0.67 -2.21
CA ILE A 203 3.05 0.07 -2.81
C ILE A 203 3.17 0.07 -4.34
N GLY A 204 3.99 0.95 -4.90
CA GLY A 204 4.19 1.11 -6.34
C GLY A 204 3.23 2.10 -6.99
N VAL A 205 2.61 3.02 -6.23
CA VAL A 205 1.79 4.12 -6.78
C VAL A 205 2.54 5.47 -6.79
N ALA A 206 3.83 5.46 -6.49
CA ALA A 206 4.78 6.57 -6.70
C ALA A 206 6.07 6.04 -7.37
N ARG A 207 6.92 6.97 -7.87
CA ARG A 207 8.16 6.64 -8.58
C ARG A 207 9.36 7.42 -8.07
#